data_9644d6275300600be026f1460f5cc2fe
#
_entry.id   9644d6275300600be026f1460f5cc2fe
#
_cell.length_a   1.000
_cell.length_b   1.000
_cell.length_c   1.000
_cell.angle_alpha   90.00
_cell.angle_beta   90.00
_cell.angle_gamma   90.00
#
_symmetry.space_group_name_H-M   'P 1'
#
loop_
_entity.id
_entity.type
_entity.pdbx_description
1 polymer ?
#
loop_
_entity_poly.entity_id
_entity_poly.type
_entity_poly.pdbx_seq_one_letter_code
_entity_poly.pdbx_strand_id
1 'polypeptide(L)'
;MFKTARTSTITQKIIDQIRTAILEGKLKPGDILPPEKELVEQFGVSKQTLRESLRALEHMGLIDVKKGIGGGAHIVEVDIEVTKQSLANFLYFKNLSIENLSELRKLIEPPAAGKAAEAIPKEDLRILGELNDRARENLEKKFMQEMSRNEINFHRVIAQATNNPILV
;
A
#
# COMPACT_ATOMS: atom_id res chain seq x y z
N MET A 1 -17.71 17.37 -25.24
CA MET A 1 -18.95 17.23 -24.51
C MET A 1 -18.92 17.88 -23.14
N PHE A 2 -17.80 17.94 -22.42
CA PHE A 2 -17.63 18.70 -21.17
C PHE A 2 -16.49 19.71 -21.33
N LYS A 3 -16.67 20.92 -20.84
CA LYS A 3 -15.62 21.95 -20.83
C LYS A 3 -15.61 22.67 -19.48
N THR A 4 -14.40 22.87 -18.98
CA THR A 4 -13.94 23.75 -17.92
C THR A 4 -14.27 23.31 -16.48
N ALA A 5 -13.33 22.61 -15.84
CA ALA A 5 -13.26 22.46 -14.38
C ALA A 5 -12.07 23.31 -13.85
N ARG A 6 -12.30 24.59 -13.56
CA ARG A 6 -11.28 25.47 -12.97
C ARG A 6 -11.05 25.21 -11.47
N THR A 7 -12.01 24.65 -10.77
CA THR A 7 -11.92 24.38 -9.33
C THR A 7 -10.95 23.22 -9.01
N SER A 8 -10.77 22.26 -9.92
CA SER A 8 -9.86 21.12 -9.72
C SER A 8 -8.39 21.52 -9.49
N THR A 9 -7.95 22.67 -10.04
CA THR A 9 -6.55 23.13 -9.91
C THR A 9 -6.21 23.64 -8.51
N ILE A 10 -7.12 24.24 -7.76
CA ILE A 10 -6.87 24.74 -6.40
C ILE A 10 -6.89 23.57 -5.42
N THR A 11 -7.92 22.72 -5.49
CA THR A 11 -8.01 21.48 -4.71
C THR A 11 -6.77 20.62 -4.90
N GLN A 12 -6.32 20.43 -6.16
CA GLN A 12 -5.13 19.65 -6.45
C GLN A 12 -3.86 20.25 -5.85
N LYS A 13 -3.71 21.56 -5.89
CA LYS A 13 -2.55 22.25 -5.29
C LYS A 13 -2.48 22.05 -3.77
N ILE A 14 -3.62 22.06 -3.07
CA ILE A 14 -3.67 21.77 -1.62
C ILE A 14 -3.24 20.33 -1.36
N ILE A 15 -3.82 19.38 -2.12
CA ILE A 15 -3.48 17.96 -2.02
C ILE A 15 -1.98 17.76 -2.23
N ASP A 16 -1.42 18.33 -3.28
CA ASP A 16 0.00 18.18 -3.63
C ASP A 16 0.91 18.79 -2.54
N GLN A 17 0.55 19.93 -1.94
CA GLN A 17 1.34 20.54 -0.88
C GLN A 17 1.36 19.67 0.38
N ILE A 18 0.20 19.17 0.83
CA ILE A 18 0.12 18.31 2.01
C ILE A 18 0.85 16.99 1.73
N ARG A 19 0.62 16.36 0.58
CA ARG A 19 1.31 15.14 0.18
C ARG A 19 2.82 15.32 0.13
N THR A 20 3.30 16.42 -0.42
CA THR A 20 4.74 16.73 -0.47
C THR A 20 5.30 16.88 0.95
N ALA A 21 4.59 17.56 1.86
CA ALA A 21 5.02 17.69 3.24
C ALA A 21 5.12 16.34 3.97
N ILE A 22 4.22 15.40 3.66
CA ILE A 22 4.30 14.02 4.17
C ILE A 22 5.51 13.31 3.59
N LEU A 23 5.71 13.34 2.27
CA LEU A 23 6.82 12.67 1.60
C LEU A 23 8.20 13.22 2.02
N GLU A 24 8.29 14.51 2.31
CA GLU A 24 9.50 15.16 2.82
C GLU A 24 9.71 14.94 4.34
N GLY A 25 8.80 14.22 5.00
CA GLY A 25 8.88 13.94 6.45
C GLY A 25 8.62 15.15 7.35
N LYS A 26 8.10 16.25 6.78
CA LYS A 26 7.65 17.43 7.55
C LYS A 26 6.38 17.16 8.34
N LEU A 27 5.52 16.28 7.80
CA LEU A 27 4.35 15.72 8.45
C LEU A 27 4.54 14.22 8.56
N LYS A 28 4.33 13.66 9.73
CA LYS A 28 4.56 12.24 10.04
C LYS A 28 3.26 11.56 10.48
N PRO A 29 3.13 10.25 10.33
CA PRO A 29 2.04 9.50 10.93
C PRO A 29 1.90 9.82 12.42
N GLY A 30 0.66 10.15 12.83
CA GLY A 30 0.33 10.63 14.17
C GLY A 30 0.23 12.14 14.30
N ASP A 31 0.80 12.93 13.39
CA ASP A 31 0.63 14.39 13.40
C ASP A 31 -0.81 14.77 13.05
N ILE A 32 -1.23 15.92 13.57
CA ILE A 32 -2.56 16.48 13.31
C ILE A 32 -2.37 17.76 12.49
N LEU A 33 -3.08 17.87 11.37
CA LEU A 33 -3.11 19.11 10.59
C LEU A 33 -3.73 20.25 11.40
N PRO A 34 -3.33 21.51 11.16
CA PRO A 34 -3.97 22.66 11.77
C PRO A 34 -5.51 22.62 11.63
N PRO A 35 -6.25 23.26 12.53
CA PRO A 35 -7.72 23.32 12.43
C PRO A 35 -8.20 23.87 11.10
N GLU A 36 -9.39 23.42 10.62
CA GLU A 36 -9.94 23.87 9.34
C GLU A 36 -9.90 25.40 9.15
N LYS A 37 -10.17 26.16 10.23
CA LYS A 37 -10.16 27.62 10.16
C LYS A 37 -8.78 28.16 9.77
N GLU A 38 -7.73 27.65 10.39
CA GLU A 38 -6.35 28.04 10.10
C GLU A 38 -5.93 27.61 8.71
N LEU A 39 -6.27 26.38 8.29
CA LEU A 39 -5.96 25.89 6.94
C LEU A 39 -6.68 26.71 5.85
N VAL A 40 -7.92 27.14 6.09
CA VAL A 40 -8.66 28.04 5.19
C VAL A 40 -7.91 29.37 5.03
N GLU A 41 -7.43 29.94 6.13
CA GLU A 41 -6.65 31.18 6.11
C GLU A 41 -5.28 31.00 5.44
N GLN A 42 -4.55 29.93 5.79
CA GLN A 42 -3.22 29.64 5.23
C GLN A 42 -3.26 29.39 3.72
N PHE A 43 -4.23 28.61 3.24
CA PHE A 43 -4.37 28.32 1.81
C PHE A 43 -5.13 29.41 1.03
N GLY A 44 -5.78 30.35 1.72
CA GLY A 44 -6.58 31.40 1.07
C GLY A 44 -7.75 30.85 0.25
N VAL A 45 -8.43 29.84 0.74
CA VAL A 45 -9.49 29.12 0.00
C VAL A 45 -10.80 29.09 0.78
N SER A 46 -11.90 28.67 0.11
CA SER A 46 -13.16 28.43 0.79
C SER A 46 -13.10 27.18 1.66
N LYS A 47 -13.89 27.16 2.73
CA LYS A 47 -14.06 25.98 3.59
C LYS A 47 -14.48 24.73 2.80
N GLN A 48 -15.30 24.91 1.77
CA GLN A 48 -15.74 23.82 0.90
C GLN A 48 -14.57 23.25 0.11
N THR A 49 -13.74 24.10 -0.51
CA THR A 49 -12.55 23.68 -1.28
C THR A 49 -11.55 22.92 -0.39
N LEU A 50 -11.33 23.42 0.84
CA LEU A 50 -10.46 22.71 1.79
C LEU A 50 -11.02 21.32 2.14
N ARG A 51 -12.33 21.23 2.46
CA ARG A 51 -12.95 19.94 2.78
C ARG A 51 -12.92 18.94 1.64
N GLU A 52 -13.09 19.39 0.40
CA GLU A 52 -12.91 18.56 -0.79
C GLU A 52 -11.49 18.04 -0.90
N SER A 53 -10.49 18.89 -0.63
CA SER A 53 -9.08 18.48 -0.62
C SER A 53 -8.78 17.47 0.49
N LEU A 54 -9.28 17.70 1.71
CA LEU A 54 -9.10 16.78 2.83
C LEU A 54 -9.78 15.42 2.57
N ARG A 55 -10.99 15.41 2.01
CA ARG A 55 -11.65 14.16 1.62
C ARG A 55 -10.85 13.38 0.57
N ALA A 56 -10.26 14.08 -0.40
CA ALA A 56 -9.41 13.43 -1.40
C ALA A 56 -8.15 12.81 -0.75
N LEU A 57 -7.51 13.51 0.18
CA LEU A 57 -6.37 12.97 0.95
C LEU A 57 -6.77 11.77 1.82
N GLU A 58 -7.97 11.80 2.41
CA GLU A 58 -8.54 10.68 3.17
C GLU A 58 -8.79 9.47 2.26
N HIS A 59 -9.38 9.67 1.07
CA HIS A 59 -9.53 8.61 0.08
C HIS A 59 -8.20 8.04 -0.44
N MET A 60 -7.14 8.84 -0.42
CA MET A 60 -5.78 8.38 -0.74
C MET A 60 -5.12 7.63 0.43
N GLY A 61 -5.79 7.55 1.60
CA GLY A 61 -5.25 6.90 2.80
C GLY A 61 -4.06 7.66 3.42
N LEU A 62 -3.95 8.96 3.17
CA LEU A 62 -2.88 9.80 3.72
C LEU A 62 -3.28 10.46 5.05
N ILE A 63 -4.58 10.66 5.27
CA ILE A 63 -5.15 11.23 6.49
C ILE A 63 -6.40 10.48 6.91
N ASP A 64 -6.75 10.61 8.19
CA ASP A 64 -8.02 10.19 8.79
C ASP A 64 -8.70 11.38 9.46
N VAL A 65 -9.95 11.70 9.09
CA VAL A 65 -10.68 12.87 9.59
C VAL A 65 -11.60 12.48 10.74
N LYS A 66 -11.15 12.73 11.98
CA LYS A 66 -11.92 12.46 13.21
C LYS A 66 -12.84 13.63 13.58
N LYS A 67 -14.05 13.28 14.03
CA LYS A 67 -15.05 14.26 14.51
C LYS A 67 -14.99 14.40 16.04
N GLY A 68 -15.44 15.56 16.55
CA GLY A 68 -15.61 15.76 17.99
C GLY A 68 -14.43 16.46 18.67
N ILE A 69 -14.44 16.44 20.00
CA ILE A 69 -13.40 17.05 20.84
C ILE A 69 -12.11 16.26 20.65
N GLY A 70 -11.02 16.94 20.26
CA GLY A 70 -9.76 16.29 19.87
C GLY A 70 -9.76 15.70 18.45
N GLY A 71 -10.81 15.98 17.67
CA GLY A 71 -10.87 15.62 16.24
C GLY A 71 -9.95 16.48 15.38
N GLY A 72 -9.93 16.18 14.09
CA GLY A 72 -9.10 16.87 13.10
C GLY A 72 -8.63 15.91 12.02
N ALA A 73 -7.85 16.40 11.09
CA ALA A 73 -7.24 15.59 10.06
C ALA A 73 -5.88 15.06 10.58
N HIS A 74 -5.83 13.78 10.89
CA HIS A 74 -4.65 13.10 11.38
C HIS A 74 -3.88 12.47 10.21
N ILE A 75 -2.57 12.66 10.16
CA ILE A 75 -1.71 11.94 9.22
C ILE A 75 -1.68 10.47 9.66
N VAL A 76 -1.92 9.57 8.72
CA VAL A 76 -1.90 8.13 8.99
C VAL A 76 -0.80 7.43 8.20
N GLU A 77 -0.39 6.28 8.67
CA GLU A 77 0.44 5.37 7.90
C GLU A 77 -0.39 4.79 6.75
N VAL A 78 0.20 4.72 5.57
CA VAL A 78 -0.50 4.20 4.40
C VAL A 78 -0.89 2.73 4.65
N ASP A 79 -2.17 2.44 4.58
CA ASP A 79 -2.67 1.08 4.72
C ASP A 79 -2.26 0.25 3.50
N ILE A 80 -1.41 -0.73 3.74
CA ILE A 80 -0.93 -1.64 2.71
C ILE A 80 -2.09 -2.42 2.06
N GLU A 81 -3.17 -2.70 2.79
CA GLU A 81 -4.31 -3.44 2.26
C GLU A 81 -5.08 -2.62 1.21
N VAL A 82 -5.21 -1.31 1.38
CA VAL A 82 -5.79 -0.40 0.37
C VAL A 82 -4.93 -0.42 -0.90
N THR A 83 -3.61 -0.40 -0.75
CA THR A 83 -2.66 -0.45 -1.87
C THR A 83 -2.73 -1.81 -2.58
N LYS A 84 -2.75 -2.92 -1.84
CA LYS A 84 -2.91 -4.28 -2.38
C LYS A 84 -4.21 -4.41 -3.17
N GLN A 85 -5.33 -3.92 -2.63
CA GLN A 85 -6.63 -3.98 -3.30
C GLN A 85 -6.62 -3.17 -4.60
N SER A 86 -6.03 -1.98 -4.60
CA SER A 86 -5.90 -1.15 -5.79
C SER A 86 -5.05 -1.82 -6.88
N LEU A 87 -3.94 -2.44 -6.48
CA LEU A 87 -3.09 -3.22 -7.37
C LEU A 87 -3.82 -4.45 -7.92
N ALA A 88 -4.51 -5.20 -7.06
CA ALA A 88 -5.30 -6.36 -7.47
C ALA A 88 -6.37 -5.99 -8.51
N ASN A 89 -7.08 -4.88 -8.30
CA ASN A 89 -8.04 -4.36 -9.26
C ASN A 89 -7.37 -3.99 -10.59
N PHE A 90 -6.22 -3.30 -10.55
CA PHE A 90 -5.45 -2.97 -11.76
C PHE A 90 -5.05 -4.24 -12.53
N LEU A 91 -4.49 -5.24 -11.85
CA LEU A 91 -4.09 -6.52 -12.45
C LEU A 91 -5.28 -7.24 -13.08
N TYR A 92 -6.42 -7.27 -12.38
CA TYR A 92 -7.66 -7.89 -12.87
C TYR A 92 -8.16 -7.24 -14.17
N PHE A 93 -8.26 -5.89 -14.18
CA PHE A 93 -8.77 -5.18 -15.37
C PHE A 93 -7.80 -5.17 -16.56
N LYS A 94 -6.51 -5.43 -16.33
CA LYS A 94 -5.51 -5.54 -17.40
C LYS A 94 -5.49 -6.92 -18.08
N ASN A 95 -6.28 -7.87 -17.60
CA ASN A 95 -6.31 -9.25 -18.15
C ASN A 95 -4.91 -9.83 -18.31
N LEU A 96 -4.08 -9.69 -17.27
CA LEU A 96 -2.72 -10.19 -17.32
C LEU A 96 -2.69 -11.70 -17.47
N SER A 97 -1.86 -12.17 -18.37
CA SER A 97 -1.63 -13.60 -18.54
C SER A 97 -0.71 -14.16 -17.44
N ILE A 98 -0.74 -15.48 -17.26
CA ILE A 98 0.18 -16.17 -16.35
C ILE A 98 1.64 -15.94 -16.77
N GLU A 99 1.89 -15.83 -18.08
CA GLU A 99 3.23 -15.54 -18.63
C GLU A 99 3.73 -14.17 -18.17
N ASN A 100 2.89 -13.12 -18.20
CA ASN A 100 3.28 -11.77 -17.72
C ASN A 100 3.66 -11.78 -16.24
N LEU A 101 2.89 -12.50 -15.42
CA LEU A 101 3.21 -12.65 -14.00
C LEU A 101 4.49 -13.47 -13.79
N SER A 102 4.68 -14.54 -14.58
CA SER A 102 5.89 -15.37 -14.53
C SER A 102 7.15 -14.60 -14.91
N GLU A 103 7.08 -13.70 -15.89
CA GLU A 103 8.21 -12.83 -16.26
C GLU A 103 8.60 -11.92 -15.10
N LEU A 104 7.62 -11.28 -14.45
CA LEU A 104 7.87 -10.43 -13.28
C LEU A 104 8.48 -11.25 -12.12
N ARG A 105 7.93 -12.41 -11.82
CA ARG A 105 8.45 -13.31 -10.77
C ARG A 105 9.90 -13.71 -11.03
N LYS A 106 10.26 -14.08 -12.26
CA LYS A 106 11.64 -14.43 -12.64
C LYS A 106 12.64 -13.29 -12.43
N LEU A 107 12.19 -12.04 -12.49
CA LEU A 107 13.04 -10.87 -12.25
C LEU A 107 13.21 -10.57 -10.76
N ILE A 108 12.17 -10.81 -9.95
CA ILE A 108 12.14 -10.39 -8.55
C ILE A 108 12.57 -11.52 -7.61
N GLU A 109 12.07 -12.74 -7.81
CA GLU A 109 12.23 -13.83 -6.84
C GLU A 109 13.66 -14.33 -6.69
N PRO A 110 14.48 -14.54 -7.77
CA PRO A 110 15.84 -15.03 -7.59
C PRO A 110 16.73 -14.08 -6.79
N PRO A 111 16.79 -12.77 -7.07
CA PRO A 111 17.56 -11.85 -6.25
C PRO A 111 17.01 -11.71 -4.82
N ALA A 112 15.69 -11.79 -4.63
CA ALA A 112 15.08 -11.79 -3.30
C ALA A 112 15.49 -13.02 -2.49
N ALA A 113 15.44 -14.20 -3.09
CA ALA A 113 15.86 -15.44 -2.46
C ALA A 113 17.38 -15.43 -2.10
N GLY A 114 18.21 -14.89 -3.01
CA GLY A 114 19.64 -14.70 -2.73
C GLY A 114 19.88 -13.82 -1.52
N LYS A 115 19.20 -12.66 -1.46
CA LYS A 115 19.30 -11.75 -0.32
C LYS A 115 18.76 -12.35 0.97
N ALA A 116 17.63 -13.06 0.91
CA ALA A 116 17.06 -13.73 2.06
C ALA A 116 18.02 -14.78 2.63
N ALA A 117 18.68 -15.55 1.77
CA ALA A 117 19.61 -16.61 2.19
C ALA A 117 20.80 -16.10 3.03
N GLU A 118 21.16 -14.81 2.91
CA GLU A 118 22.26 -14.20 3.67
C GLU A 118 21.90 -13.99 5.15
N ALA A 119 20.62 -13.81 5.48
CA ALA A 119 20.19 -13.37 6.82
C ALA A 119 18.96 -14.09 7.37
N ILE A 120 18.41 -15.08 6.67
CA ILE A 120 17.19 -15.76 7.08
C ILE A 120 17.37 -16.48 8.42
N PRO A 121 16.48 -16.28 9.41
CA PRO A 121 16.52 -16.99 10.67
C PRO A 121 16.34 -18.51 10.48
N LYS A 122 16.96 -19.30 11.36
CA LYS A 122 16.82 -20.78 11.32
C LYS A 122 15.36 -21.22 11.45
N GLU A 123 14.57 -20.50 12.22
CA GLU A 123 13.15 -20.78 12.37
C GLU A 123 12.38 -20.59 11.06
N ASP A 124 12.67 -19.52 10.31
CA ASP A 124 12.05 -19.28 9.01
C ASP A 124 12.46 -20.32 7.97
N LEU A 125 13.72 -20.82 8.03
CA LEU A 125 14.15 -21.96 7.21
C LEU A 125 13.34 -23.22 7.53
N ARG A 126 13.04 -23.48 8.82
CA ARG A 126 12.19 -24.59 9.24
C ARG A 126 10.79 -24.44 8.68
N ILE A 127 10.21 -23.24 8.78
CA ILE A 127 8.90 -22.90 8.22
C ILE A 127 8.87 -23.11 6.71
N LEU A 128 9.89 -22.68 5.98
CA LEU A 128 9.99 -22.92 4.53
C LEU A 128 10.01 -24.42 4.20
N GLY A 129 10.74 -25.23 4.97
CA GLY A 129 10.72 -26.69 4.83
C GLY A 129 9.32 -27.27 5.01
N GLU A 130 8.64 -26.91 6.09
CA GLU A 130 7.26 -27.38 6.37
C GLU A 130 6.25 -26.95 5.31
N LEU A 131 6.35 -25.72 4.81
CA LEU A 131 5.46 -25.22 3.75
C LEU A 131 5.69 -26.00 2.44
N ASN A 132 6.94 -26.31 2.11
CA ASN A 132 7.28 -27.11 0.94
C ASN A 132 6.77 -28.56 1.06
N ASP A 133 6.92 -29.18 2.21
CA ASP A 133 6.44 -30.55 2.46
C ASP A 133 4.90 -30.61 2.38
N ARG A 134 4.22 -29.65 3.01
CA ARG A 134 2.75 -29.53 2.90
C ARG A 134 2.27 -29.28 1.48
N ALA A 135 2.99 -28.43 0.71
CA ALA A 135 2.66 -28.19 -0.68
C ALA A 135 2.77 -29.47 -1.51
N ARG A 136 3.81 -30.30 -1.27
CA ARG A 136 4.00 -31.60 -1.92
C ARG A 136 2.88 -32.57 -1.57
N GLU A 137 2.52 -32.70 -0.28
CA GLU A 137 1.42 -33.56 0.14
C GLU A 137 0.08 -33.12 -0.47
N ASN A 138 -0.20 -31.82 -0.51
CA ASN A 138 -1.42 -31.29 -1.08
C ASN A 138 -1.49 -31.49 -2.61
N LEU A 139 -0.36 -31.45 -3.29
CA LEU A 139 -0.27 -31.77 -4.71
C LEU A 139 -0.63 -33.25 -4.95
N GLU A 140 -0.07 -34.18 -4.15
CA GLU A 140 -0.38 -35.62 -4.23
C GLU A 140 -1.87 -35.91 -3.96
N LYS A 141 -2.45 -35.20 -2.99
CA LYS A 141 -3.88 -35.29 -2.64
C LYS A 141 -4.79 -34.53 -3.58
N LYS A 142 -4.25 -33.79 -4.54
CA LYS A 142 -4.96 -32.88 -5.48
C LYS A 142 -5.72 -31.75 -4.79
N PHE A 143 -5.27 -31.32 -3.62
CA PHE A 143 -5.82 -30.18 -2.87
C PHE A 143 -5.19 -28.85 -3.38
N MET A 144 -5.59 -28.43 -4.58
CA MET A 144 -4.95 -27.34 -5.29
C MET A 144 -5.02 -25.99 -4.57
N GLN A 145 -6.10 -25.72 -3.83
CA GLN A 145 -6.25 -24.46 -3.08
C GLN A 145 -5.27 -24.39 -1.90
N GLU A 146 -5.14 -25.47 -1.15
CA GLU A 146 -4.20 -25.59 -0.02
C GLU A 146 -2.77 -25.56 -0.51
N MET A 147 -2.47 -26.20 -1.62
CA MET A 147 -1.16 -26.13 -2.28
C MET A 147 -0.81 -24.68 -2.63
N SER A 148 -1.73 -23.96 -3.30
CA SER A 148 -1.51 -22.56 -3.67
C SER A 148 -1.31 -21.64 -2.45
N ARG A 149 -2.03 -21.88 -1.34
CA ARG A 149 -1.82 -21.14 -0.09
C ARG A 149 -0.42 -21.36 0.50
N ASN A 150 0.06 -22.59 0.48
CA ASN A 150 1.39 -22.92 0.97
C ASN A 150 2.47 -22.29 0.09
N GLU A 151 2.28 -22.30 -1.23
CA GLU A 151 3.17 -21.63 -2.18
C GLU A 151 3.24 -20.10 -1.92
N ILE A 152 2.10 -19.44 -1.79
CA ILE A 152 2.05 -18.01 -1.48
C ILE A 152 2.76 -17.70 -0.15
N ASN A 153 2.53 -18.50 0.89
CA ASN A 153 3.18 -18.32 2.17
C ASN A 153 4.70 -18.57 2.09
N PHE A 154 5.14 -19.54 1.30
CA PHE A 154 6.56 -19.79 1.07
C PHE A 154 7.26 -18.56 0.49
N HIS A 155 6.71 -17.96 -0.57
CA HIS A 155 7.26 -16.74 -1.17
C HIS A 155 7.20 -15.55 -0.20
N ARG A 156 6.15 -15.44 0.63
CA ARG A 156 6.04 -14.39 1.65
C ARG A 156 7.15 -14.49 2.69
N VAL A 157 7.48 -15.67 3.20
CA VAL A 157 8.57 -15.85 4.15
C VAL A 157 9.90 -15.41 3.55
N ILE A 158 10.18 -15.76 2.29
CA ILE A 158 11.37 -15.30 1.57
C ILE A 158 11.39 -13.78 1.45
N ALA A 159 10.26 -13.17 1.04
CA ALA A 159 10.15 -11.73 0.90
C ALA A 159 10.41 -11.00 2.22
N GLN A 160 9.83 -11.48 3.33
CA GLN A 160 10.04 -10.94 4.67
C GLN A 160 11.51 -11.02 5.10
N ALA A 161 12.18 -12.13 4.82
CA ALA A 161 13.59 -12.30 5.16
C ALA A 161 14.54 -11.35 4.41
N THR A 162 14.08 -10.70 3.33
CA THR A 162 14.88 -9.67 2.63
C THR A 162 14.94 -8.35 3.40
N ASN A 163 14.09 -8.12 4.39
CA ASN A 163 13.86 -6.82 5.06
C ASN A 163 13.54 -5.67 4.08
N ASN A 164 12.98 -5.99 2.92
CA ASN A 164 12.53 -5.00 1.94
C ASN A 164 11.00 -4.90 1.97
N PRO A 165 10.42 -3.79 2.50
CA PRO A 165 8.98 -3.65 2.65
C PRO A 165 8.21 -3.61 1.32
N ILE A 166 8.89 -3.40 0.20
CA ILE A 166 8.26 -3.40 -1.13
C ILE A 166 8.02 -4.84 -1.64
N LEU A 167 8.75 -5.82 -1.11
CA LEU A 167 8.64 -7.22 -1.55
C LEU A 167 7.62 -8.02 -0.74
N VAL A 168 7.18 -7.52 0.40
CA VAL A 168 6.18 -8.14 1.30
C VAL A 168 4.78 -7.69 0.94
#